data_a4e6c3629657a2bfb39a6735ec9f7a20
#
_entry.id   a4e6c3629657a2bfb39a6735ec9f7a20
#
_cell.length_a   1.000
_cell.length_b   1.000
_cell.length_c   1.000
_cell.angle_alpha   90.00
_cell.angle_beta   90.00
_cell.angle_gamma   90.00
#
_symmetry.space_group_name_H-M   'P 1'
#
loop_
_entity.id
_entity.type
_entity.pdbx_description
1 polymer ?
#
loop_
_entity_poly.entity_id
_entity_poly.type
_entity_poly.pdbx_seq_one_letter_code
_entity_poly.pdbx_strand_id
1 'polypeptide(L)'
;MKRYDLIIVGAGPSGLSAAVEAAKRGLKVVVFDENEKPGGQLFKQIHKFFGSKEHKAKVRGFVIGQQLLQEAADAGVKVVLNATVIGMYLDKEIVVRIKDEVHHYKGDSIIIATGAAENMVTFEGWNLPGVIGAGAAQTMMNLHGVKPGNKILMLGSGNVGLVVSFQLMQCGCDVVALVDAAPRVGGYGVHAAKVAPVSYTHLTLPT
;
A
#
# COMPACT_ATOMS: atom_id res chain seq x y z
N MET A 1 -18.46 7.78 25.14
CA MET A 1 -17.09 7.53 24.62
C MET A 1 -16.77 6.06 24.83
N LYS A 2 -16.33 5.34 23.77
CA LYS A 2 -15.96 3.91 23.85
C LYS A 2 -14.49 3.79 24.21
N ARG A 3 -14.14 2.81 25.08
CA ARG A 3 -12.77 2.60 25.56
C ARG A 3 -12.20 1.25 25.09
N TYR A 4 -10.92 1.26 24.74
CA TYR A 4 -10.13 0.12 24.30
C TYR A 4 -8.76 0.13 24.96
N ASP A 5 -8.16 -1.03 25.15
CA ASP A 5 -6.77 -1.12 25.66
C ASP A 5 -5.80 -0.65 24.57
N LEU A 6 -6.11 -0.98 23.30
CA LEU A 6 -5.30 -0.58 22.16
C LEU A 6 -6.18 -0.08 21.02
N ILE A 7 -5.85 1.09 20.51
CA ILE A 7 -6.38 1.64 19.26
C ILE A 7 -5.28 1.61 18.20
N ILE A 8 -5.62 1.13 17.00
CA ILE A 8 -4.69 1.11 15.87
C ILE A 8 -5.31 1.92 14.73
N VAL A 9 -4.52 2.81 14.14
CA VAL A 9 -4.90 3.61 12.97
C VAL A 9 -4.22 3.05 11.74
N GLY A 10 -5.02 2.46 10.85
CA GLY A 10 -4.60 1.79 9.64
C GLY A 10 -4.71 0.26 9.72
N ALA A 11 -5.54 -0.33 8.84
CA ALA A 11 -5.74 -1.78 8.70
C ALA A 11 -4.86 -2.37 7.58
N GLY A 12 -3.67 -1.82 7.37
CA GLY A 12 -2.62 -2.40 6.54
C GLY A 12 -1.92 -3.58 7.24
N PRO A 13 -0.92 -4.21 6.59
CA PRO A 13 -0.23 -5.37 7.16
C PRO A 13 0.35 -5.13 8.55
N SER A 14 0.96 -3.97 8.78
CA SER A 14 1.54 -3.61 10.07
C SER A 14 0.48 -3.48 11.16
N GLY A 15 -0.62 -2.77 10.86
CA GLY A 15 -1.71 -2.56 11.81
C GLY A 15 -2.44 -3.86 12.16
N LEU A 16 -2.75 -4.68 11.15
CA LEU A 16 -3.39 -5.98 11.37
C LEU A 16 -2.51 -6.94 12.16
N SER A 17 -1.21 -7.02 11.85
CA SER A 17 -0.27 -7.87 12.60
C SER A 17 -0.16 -7.43 14.06
N ALA A 18 -0.05 -6.11 14.31
CA ALA A 18 -0.04 -5.57 15.67
C ALA A 18 -1.35 -5.86 16.41
N ALA A 19 -2.50 -5.75 15.72
CA ALA A 19 -3.81 -6.04 16.29
C ALA A 19 -3.95 -7.50 16.71
N VAL A 20 -3.54 -8.43 15.84
CA VAL A 20 -3.57 -9.87 16.12
C VAL A 20 -2.71 -10.21 17.34
N GLU A 21 -1.48 -9.71 17.37
CA GLU A 21 -0.55 -9.96 18.49
C GLU A 21 -1.05 -9.38 19.81
N ALA A 22 -1.65 -8.21 19.80
CA ALA A 22 -2.23 -7.60 20.99
C ALA A 22 -3.48 -8.37 21.48
N ALA A 23 -4.37 -8.75 20.56
CA ALA A 23 -5.59 -9.49 20.89
C ALA A 23 -5.27 -10.89 21.45
N LYS A 24 -4.27 -11.60 20.90
CA LYS A 24 -3.78 -12.88 21.45
C LYS A 24 -3.27 -12.76 22.90
N ARG A 25 -2.87 -11.57 23.33
CA ARG A 25 -2.48 -11.28 24.72
C ARG A 25 -3.65 -10.80 25.58
N GLY A 26 -4.87 -10.90 25.11
CA GLY A 26 -6.10 -10.59 25.85
C GLY A 26 -6.46 -9.09 25.84
N LEU A 27 -5.81 -8.27 25.04
CA LEU A 27 -6.14 -6.86 24.94
C LEU A 27 -7.39 -6.65 24.09
N LYS A 28 -8.24 -5.72 24.50
CA LYS A 28 -9.39 -5.25 23.72
C LYS A 28 -8.92 -4.26 22.66
N VAL A 29 -8.87 -4.71 21.40
CA VAL A 29 -8.30 -3.98 20.28
C VAL A 29 -9.38 -3.47 19.32
N VAL A 30 -9.19 -2.25 18.81
CA VAL A 30 -9.92 -1.71 17.65
C VAL A 30 -8.94 -1.15 16.62
N VAL A 31 -9.24 -1.41 15.35
CA VAL A 31 -8.51 -0.87 14.20
C VAL A 31 -9.44 0.03 13.41
N PHE A 32 -9.01 1.24 13.09
CA PHE A 32 -9.72 2.17 12.19
C PHE A 32 -8.97 2.29 10.87
N ASP A 33 -9.70 2.23 9.77
CA ASP A 33 -9.14 2.42 8.42
C ASP A 33 -10.11 3.26 7.58
N GLU A 34 -9.57 4.22 6.82
CA GLU A 34 -10.35 5.10 5.96
C GLU A 34 -10.89 4.41 4.71
N ASN A 35 -10.29 3.29 4.32
CA ASN A 35 -10.64 2.57 3.11
C ASN A 35 -11.90 1.70 3.31
N GLU A 36 -12.55 1.38 2.19
CA GLU A 36 -13.67 0.43 2.15
C GLU A 36 -13.24 -1.02 2.39
N LYS A 37 -11.97 -1.33 2.10
CA LYS A 37 -11.39 -2.68 2.21
C LYS A 37 -10.14 -2.62 3.07
N PRO A 38 -10.02 -3.50 4.07
CA PRO A 38 -8.82 -3.58 4.90
C PRO A 38 -7.69 -4.31 4.17
N GLY A 39 -6.47 -4.22 4.71
CA GLY A 39 -5.29 -4.91 4.17
C GLY A 39 -4.32 -4.02 3.42
N GLY A 40 -4.69 -2.76 3.18
CA GLY A 40 -3.80 -1.73 2.65
C GLY A 40 -3.10 -2.15 1.36
N GLN A 41 -1.78 -1.97 1.30
CA GLN A 41 -0.99 -2.24 0.10
C GLN A 41 -0.95 -3.72 -0.32
N LEU A 42 -1.26 -4.68 0.56
CA LEU A 42 -1.25 -6.10 0.22
C LEU A 42 -2.24 -6.46 -0.89
N PHE A 43 -3.41 -5.82 -0.93
CA PHE A 43 -4.42 -6.10 -1.96
C PHE A 43 -4.03 -5.60 -3.34
N LYS A 44 -3.10 -4.63 -3.43
CA LYS A 44 -2.52 -4.18 -4.70
C LYS A 44 -1.41 -5.09 -5.21
N GLN A 45 -0.86 -5.96 -4.35
CA GLN A 45 0.30 -6.80 -4.63
C GLN A 45 -0.14 -8.15 -5.21
N ILE A 46 -0.35 -8.22 -6.52
CA ILE A 46 -0.72 -9.45 -7.22
C ILE A 46 0.45 -10.37 -7.50
N HIS A 47 1.69 -9.88 -7.35
CA HIS A 47 2.90 -10.69 -7.52
C HIS A 47 3.18 -11.56 -6.27
N LYS A 48 3.96 -12.61 -6.44
CA LYS A 48 4.44 -13.44 -5.34
C LYS A 48 5.53 -12.73 -4.57
N PHE A 49 5.41 -12.68 -3.25
CA PHE A 49 6.44 -12.14 -2.38
C PHE A 49 7.71 -12.98 -2.45
N PHE A 50 8.84 -12.34 -2.23
CA PHE A 50 10.16 -12.94 -2.09
C PHE A 50 10.64 -12.73 -0.65
N GLY A 51 11.65 -13.47 -0.24
CA GLY A 51 12.16 -13.46 1.14
C GLY A 51 12.13 -14.86 1.76
N SER A 52 11.96 -14.96 3.06
CA SER A 52 11.92 -16.22 3.79
C SER A 52 10.52 -16.85 3.82
N LYS A 53 10.45 -18.14 4.17
CA LYS A 53 9.16 -18.83 4.41
C LYS A 53 8.38 -18.19 5.56
N GLU A 54 9.06 -17.71 6.57
CA GLU A 54 8.49 -17.00 7.72
C GLU A 54 7.72 -15.76 7.28
N HIS A 55 8.25 -15.04 6.29
CA HIS A 55 7.61 -13.87 5.68
C HIS A 55 6.73 -14.21 4.47
N LYS A 56 6.23 -15.45 4.41
CA LYS A 56 5.29 -15.92 3.37
C LYS A 56 5.81 -15.76 1.93
N ALA A 57 7.12 -16.01 1.73
CA ALA A 57 7.72 -16.03 0.39
C ALA A 57 6.94 -16.96 -0.55
N LYS A 58 6.85 -16.58 -1.83
CA LYS A 58 6.09 -17.25 -2.91
C LYS A 58 4.56 -17.17 -2.78
N VAL A 59 4.02 -16.52 -1.75
CA VAL A 59 2.59 -16.24 -1.60
C VAL A 59 2.28 -14.88 -2.23
N ARG A 60 1.12 -14.69 -2.83
CA ARG A 60 0.68 -13.40 -3.39
C ARG A 60 0.24 -12.46 -2.27
N GLY A 61 0.48 -11.15 -2.43
CA GLY A 61 0.20 -10.17 -1.40
C GLY A 61 -1.26 -10.17 -0.95
N PHE A 62 -2.22 -10.25 -1.87
CA PHE A 62 -3.64 -10.28 -1.53
C PHE A 62 -4.03 -11.53 -0.72
N VAL A 63 -3.37 -12.68 -0.95
CA VAL A 63 -3.59 -13.89 -0.15
C VAL A 63 -3.08 -13.69 1.28
N ILE A 64 -1.91 -13.05 1.42
CA ILE A 64 -1.38 -12.69 2.75
C ILE A 64 -2.34 -11.75 3.46
N GLY A 65 -2.90 -10.76 2.75
CA GLY A 65 -3.90 -9.85 3.29
C GLY A 65 -5.14 -10.57 3.80
N GLN A 66 -5.68 -11.51 3.02
CA GLN A 66 -6.83 -12.35 3.44
C GLN A 66 -6.52 -13.18 4.69
N GLN A 67 -5.32 -13.78 4.75
CA GLN A 67 -4.90 -14.54 5.93
C GLN A 67 -4.83 -13.67 7.19
N LEU A 68 -4.22 -12.49 7.10
CA LEU A 68 -4.15 -11.55 8.23
C LEU A 68 -5.52 -11.08 8.69
N LEU A 69 -6.45 -10.87 7.77
CA LEU A 69 -7.83 -10.51 8.12
C LEU A 69 -8.55 -11.63 8.84
N GLN A 70 -8.36 -12.87 8.38
CA GLN A 70 -8.93 -14.02 9.06
C GLN A 70 -8.33 -14.17 10.46
N GLU A 71 -7.00 -14.08 10.59
CA GLU A 71 -6.32 -14.13 11.90
C GLU A 71 -6.82 -13.02 12.85
N ALA A 72 -7.09 -11.82 12.33
CA ALA A 72 -7.64 -10.71 13.11
C ALA A 72 -9.09 -11.00 13.56
N ALA A 73 -9.91 -11.56 12.67
CA ALA A 73 -11.29 -11.94 13.00
C ALA A 73 -11.32 -13.05 14.05
N ASP A 74 -10.50 -14.08 13.89
CA ASP A 74 -10.39 -15.22 14.82
C ASP A 74 -9.90 -14.77 16.22
N ALA A 75 -9.04 -13.75 16.27
CA ALA A 75 -8.57 -13.13 17.51
C ALA A 75 -9.58 -12.12 18.12
N GLY A 76 -10.74 -11.92 17.51
CA GLY A 76 -11.76 -11.00 18.00
C GLY A 76 -11.42 -9.51 17.84
N VAL A 77 -10.50 -9.17 16.93
CA VAL A 77 -10.15 -7.78 16.64
C VAL A 77 -11.31 -7.09 15.95
N LYS A 78 -11.70 -5.91 16.44
CA LYS A 78 -12.69 -5.07 15.80
C LYS A 78 -12.03 -4.19 14.74
N VAL A 79 -12.33 -4.42 13.46
CA VAL A 79 -11.91 -3.56 12.35
C VAL A 79 -13.08 -2.68 11.92
N VAL A 80 -12.88 -1.37 11.88
CA VAL A 80 -13.89 -0.36 11.47
C VAL A 80 -13.37 0.32 10.22
N LEU A 81 -14.06 0.09 9.11
CA LEU A 81 -13.74 0.63 7.78
C LEU A 81 -14.53 1.91 7.49
N ASN A 82 -14.15 2.63 6.44
CA ASN A 82 -14.72 3.96 6.11
C ASN A 82 -14.67 4.89 7.33
N ALA A 83 -13.61 4.79 8.12
CA ALA A 83 -13.41 5.43 9.40
C ALA A 83 -12.12 6.26 9.39
N THR A 84 -12.24 7.54 9.08
CA THR A 84 -11.10 8.46 9.02
C THR A 84 -10.80 9.02 10.40
N VAL A 85 -9.62 8.77 10.93
CA VAL A 85 -9.14 9.42 12.17
C VAL A 85 -8.77 10.87 11.81
N ILE A 86 -9.53 11.81 12.36
CA ILE A 86 -9.39 13.25 12.06
C ILE A 86 -8.74 14.04 13.21
N GLY A 87 -8.56 13.43 14.35
CA GLY A 87 -7.89 14.05 15.49
C GLY A 87 -7.33 13.02 16.46
N MET A 88 -6.21 13.37 17.09
CA MET A 88 -5.58 12.60 18.14
C MET A 88 -5.01 13.56 19.21
N TYR A 89 -5.28 13.26 20.47
CA TYR A 89 -4.95 14.12 21.59
C TYR A 89 -3.97 13.44 22.57
N LEU A 90 -3.27 14.25 23.34
CA LEU A 90 -2.23 13.78 24.27
C LEU A 90 -2.74 12.82 25.34
N ASP A 91 -3.99 12.95 25.72
CA ASP A 91 -4.65 12.05 26.67
C ASP A 91 -5.11 10.73 26.07
N LYS A 92 -4.66 10.43 24.83
CA LYS A 92 -4.95 9.23 24.03
C LYS A 92 -6.44 9.10 23.62
N GLU A 93 -7.10 10.23 23.50
CA GLU A 93 -8.38 10.32 22.81
C GLU A 93 -8.14 10.46 21.32
N ILE A 94 -8.95 9.75 20.52
CA ILE A 94 -9.03 9.94 19.07
C ILE A 94 -10.44 10.33 18.67
N VAL A 95 -10.50 11.15 17.62
CA VAL A 95 -11.74 11.55 16.96
C VAL A 95 -11.79 10.91 15.57
N VAL A 96 -12.84 10.16 15.31
CA VAL A 96 -13.00 9.37 14.09
C VAL A 96 -14.29 9.81 13.39
N ARG A 97 -14.19 10.17 12.13
CA ARG A 97 -15.34 10.39 11.25
C ARG A 97 -15.72 9.06 10.58
N ILE A 98 -16.95 8.64 10.79
CA ILE A 98 -17.53 7.45 10.15
C ILE A 98 -18.77 7.92 9.41
N LYS A 99 -18.75 7.89 8.07
CA LYS A 99 -19.73 8.56 7.22
C LYS A 99 -19.81 10.05 7.58
N ASP A 100 -20.97 10.55 7.98
CA ASP A 100 -21.23 11.94 8.33
C ASP A 100 -21.23 12.20 9.85
N GLU A 101 -20.91 11.18 10.64
CA GLU A 101 -20.89 11.27 12.10
C GLU A 101 -19.48 11.30 12.66
N VAL A 102 -19.30 12.06 13.73
CA VAL A 102 -18.05 12.16 14.47
C VAL A 102 -18.17 11.39 15.79
N HIS A 103 -17.22 10.50 16.02
CA HIS A 103 -17.18 9.63 17.20
C HIS A 103 -15.88 9.81 17.96
N HIS A 104 -15.96 9.73 19.29
CA HIS A 104 -14.84 9.83 20.20
C HIS A 104 -14.51 8.48 20.82
N TYR A 105 -13.23 8.11 20.81
CA TYR A 105 -12.72 6.88 21.38
C TYR A 105 -11.53 7.18 22.28
N LYS A 106 -11.37 6.39 23.34
CA LYS A 106 -10.25 6.48 24.29
C LYS A 106 -9.45 5.20 24.26
N GLY A 107 -8.13 5.29 24.11
CA GLY A 107 -7.22 4.17 24.19
C GLY A 107 -6.31 4.26 25.39
N ASP A 108 -5.87 3.13 25.94
CA ASP A 108 -4.75 3.11 26.88
C ASP A 108 -3.42 3.22 26.12
N SER A 109 -3.40 2.73 24.88
CA SER A 109 -2.31 2.91 23.93
C SER A 109 -2.84 3.14 22.51
N ILE A 110 -2.05 3.81 21.66
CA ILE A 110 -2.36 4.07 20.25
C ILE A 110 -1.17 3.66 19.40
N ILE A 111 -1.42 2.91 18.33
CA ILE A 111 -0.44 2.60 17.29
C ILE A 111 -0.88 3.29 16.00
N ILE A 112 0.04 4.04 15.38
CA ILE A 112 -0.15 4.66 14.08
C ILE A 112 0.50 3.75 13.04
N ALA A 113 -0.31 3.15 12.15
CA ALA A 113 0.09 2.21 11.11
C ALA A 113 -0.50 2.61 9.75
N THR A 114 -0.57 3.90 9.47
CA THR A 114 -1.19 4.50 8.28
C THR A 114 -0.43 4.26 6.98
N GLY A 115 0.78 3.67 7.05
CA GLY A 115 1.60 3.38 5.89
C GLY A 115 2.29 4.61 5.31
N ALA A 116 2.42 4.63 3.98
CA ALA A 116 3.08 5.68 3.24
C ALA A 116 2.28 6.06 1.99
N ALA A 117 2.33 7.33 1.65
CA ALA A 117 1.83 7.87 0.38
C ALA A 117 3.00 8.02 -0.61
N GLU A 118 2.68 7.98 -1.90
CA GLU A 118 3.65 8.19 -2.96
C GLU A 118 3.94 9.69 -3.13
N ASN A 119 5.21 10.06 -3.07
CA ASN A 119 5.65 11.40 -3.39
C ASN A 119 5.94 11.49 -4.89
N MET A 120 5.23 12.36 -5.59
CA MET A 120 5.47 12.61 -7.00
C MET A 120 6.80 13.34 -7.20
N VAL A 121 7.59 12.89 -8.17
CA VAL A 121 8.75 13.62 -8.65
C VAL A 121 8.25 14.80 -9.47
N THR A 122 8.64 16.02 -9.11
CA THR A 122 8.25 17.24 -9.81
C THR A 122 9.20 17.49 -10.99
N PHE A 123 8.66 17.49 -12.19
CA PHE A 123 9.32 17.83 -13.46
C PHE A 123 8.36 18.67 -14.29
N GLU A 124 8.82 19.29 -15.35
CA GLU A 124 7.94 20.07 -16.23
C GLU A 124 6.82 19.18 -16.79
N GLY A 125 5.56 19.54 -16.51
CA GLY A 125 4.38 18.77 -16.92
C GLY A 125 3.98 17.63 -15.99
N TRP A 126 4.59 17.45 -14.81
CA TRP A 126 4.26 16.37 -13.86
C TRP A 126 2.78 16.37 -13.41
N ASN A 127 2.11 17.52 -13.51
CA ASN A 127 0.71 17.73 -13.12
C ASN A 127 -0.27 17.64 -14.29
N LEU A 128 0.19 17.28 -15.48
CA LEU A 128 -0.68 17.12 -16.65
C LEU A 128 -1.52 15.83 -16.56
N PRO A 129 -2.72 15.82 -17.15
CA PRO A 129 -3.50 14.59 -17.30
C PRO A 129 -2.70 13.47 -17.98
N GLY A 130 -2.74 12.27 -17.40
CA GLY A 130 -1.97 11.12 -17.87
C GLY A 130 -0.64 10.91 -17.12
N VAL A 131 -0.19 11.89 -16.32
CA VAL A 131 0.93 11.69 -15.39
C VAL A 131 0.38 11.23 -14.05
N ILE A 132 0.70 10.01 -13.66
CA ILE A 132 0.19 9.37 -12.45
C ILE A 132 1.30 8.62 -11.72
N GLY A 133 1.19 8.48 -10.41
CA GLY A 133 2.11 7.68 -9.64
C GLY A 133 1.99 6.17 -9.95
N ALA A 134 3.09 5.45 -9.76
CA ALA A 134 3.12 4.00 -9.99
C ALA A 134 2.14 3.26 -9.07
N GLY A 135 1.98 3.70 -7.82
CA GLY A 135 0.99 3.17 -6.88
C GLY A 135 -0.45 3.45 -7.31
N ALA A 136 -0.70 4.60 -7.93
CA ALA A 136 -2.01 4.92 -8.52
C ALA A 136 -2.32 3.99 -9.70
N ALA A 137 -1.36 3.74 -10.59
CA ALA A 137 -1.50 2.77 -11.67
C ALA A 137 -1.82 1.36 -11.16
N GLN A 138 -1.12 0.91 -10.10
CA GLN A 138 -1.44 -0.36 -9.44
C GLN A 138 -2.86 -0.41 -8.88
N THR A 139 -3.32 0.68 -8.29
CA THR A 139 -4.69 0.78 -7.76
C THR A 139 -5.71 0.63 -8.89
N MET A 140 -5.52 1.36 -9.98
CA MET A 140 -6.40 1.26 -11.14
C MET A 140 -6.49 -0.17 -11.68
N MET A 141 -5.35 -0.81 -11.92
CA MET A 141 -5.29 -2.16 -12.48
C MET A 141 -5.77 -3.23 -11.50
N ASN A 142 -5.18 -3.25 -10.30
CA ASN A 142 -5.28 -4.41 -9.42
C ASN A 142 -6.51 -4.38 -8.50
N LEU A 143 -7.07 -3.21 -8.21
CA LEU A 143 -8.27 -3.07 -7.41
C LEU A 143 -9.53 -2.78 -8.24
N HIS A 144 -9.39 -2.00 -9.31
CA HIS A 144 -10.54 -1.52 -10.08
C HIS A 144 -10.65 -2.15 -11.47
N GLY A 145 -9.65 -2.93 -11.92
CA GLY A 145 -9.65 -3.55 -13.25
C GLY A 145 -9.59 -2.54 -14.41
N VAL A 146 -9.07 -1.35 -14.14
CA VAL A 146 -8.97 -0.25 -15.10
C VAL A 146 -7.58 -0.19 -15.69
N LYS A 147 -7.49 -0.25 -17.02
CA LYS A 147 -6.24 -0.06 -17.76
C LYS A 147 -5.82 1.40 -17.74
N PRO A 148 -4.62 1.77 -17.21
CA PRO A 148 -4.22 3.17 -17.05
C PRO A 148 -3.98 3.91 -18.36
N GLY A 149 -3.65 3.20 -19.43
CA GLY A 149 -3.34 3.77 -20.73
C GLY A 149 -2.89 2.72 -21.72
N ASN A 150 -2.63 3.09 -22.96
CA ASN A 150 -2.16 2.16 -24.01
C ASN A 150 -0.63 2.16 -24.08
N LYS A 151 0.01 3.32 -24.12
CA LYS A 151 1.47 3.49 -24.15
C LYS A 151 1.91 4.20 -22.86
N ILE A 152 2.85 3.59 -22.16
CA ILE A 152 3.33 4.05 -20.86
C ILE A 152 4.83 4.27 -20.91
N LEU A 153 5.26 5.41 -20.42
CA LEU A 153 6.65 5.67 -20.06
C LEU A 153 6.75 5.58 -18.55
N MET A 154 7.65 4.75 -18.04
CA MET A 154 7.89 4.61 -16.61
C MET A 154 9.09 5.48 -16.20
N LEU A 155 8.87 6.40 -15.26
CA LEU A 155 9.93 7.17 -14.63
C LEU A 155 10.35 6.50 -13.32
N GLY A 156 11.60 6.06 -13.26
CA GLY A 156 12.19 5.32 -12.15
C GLY A 156 12.29 3.81 -12.41
N SER A 157 13.49 3.28 -12.21
CA SER A 157 13.85 1.86 -12.42
C SER A 157 14.12 1.12 -11.10
N GLY A 158 13.66 1.65 -9.99
CA GLY A 158 13.67 0.96 -8.69
C GLY A 158 12.71 -0.24 -8.69
N ASN A 159 12.65 -0.98 -7.59
CA ASN A 159 11.80 -2.17 -7.50
C ASN A 159 10.32 -1.89 -7.82
N VAL A 160 9.79 -0.76 -7.37
CA VAL A 160 8.40 -0.37 -7.63
C VAL A 160 8.18 -0.14 -9.12
N GLY A 161 9.04 0.65 -9.78
CA GLY A 161 8.95 0.93 -11.21
C GLY A 161 9.01 -0.35 -12.05
N LEU A 162 9.94 -1.27 -11.74
CA LEU A 162 10.06 -2.54 -12.45
C LEU A 162 8.84 -3.45 -12.24
N VAL A 163 8.36 -3.59 -11.00
CA VAL A 163 7.20 -4.42 -10.68
C VAL A 163 5.94 -3.88 -11.34
N VAL A 164 5.72 -2.56 -11.26
CA VAL A 164 4.55 -1.93 -11.87
C VAL A 164 4.61 -1.98 -13.39
N SER A 165 5.79 -1.76 -14.01
CA SER A 165 5.97 -1.94 -15.46
C SER A 165 5.59 -3.35 -15.92
N PHE A 166 6.03 -4.37 -15.18
CA PHE A 166 5.64 -5.74 -15.49
C PHE A 166 4.13 -5.97 -15.37
N GLN A 167 3.48 -5.41 -14.36
CA GLN A 167 2.02 -5.49 -14.20
C GLN A 167 1.27 -4.74 -15.30
N LEU A 168 1.78 -3.58 -15.73
CA LEU A 168 1.25 -2.84 -16.87
C LEU A 168 1.29 -3.67 -18.16
N MET A 169 2.42 -4.33 -18.43
CA MET A 169 2.55 -5.25 -19.59
C MET A 169 1.55 -6.41 -19.49
N GLN A 170 1.35 -6.98 -18.30
CA GLN A 170 0.34 -8.04 -18.09
C GLN A 170 -1.09 -7.54 -18.29
N CYS A 171 -1.34 -6.24 -18.04
CA CYS A 171 -2.64 -5.59 -18.30
C CYS A 171 -2.82 -5.21 -19.79
N GLY A 172 -1.83 -5.49 -20.64
CA GLY A 172 -1.86 -5.17 -22.07
C GLY A 172 -1.52 -3.71 -22.38
N CYS A 173 -0.82 -3.02 -21.48
CA CYS A 173 -0.19 -1.74 -21.77
C CYS A 173 1.15 -1.97 -22.47
N ASP A 174 1.46 -1.11 -23.44
CA ASP A 174 2.78 -1.04 -24.07
C ASP A 174 3.68 -0.13 -23.22
N VAL A 175 4.60 -0.72 -22.46
CA VAL A 175 5.60 0.03 -21.70
C VAL A 175 6.77 0.33 -22.63
N VAL A 176 6.76 1.51 -23.23
CA VAL A 176 7.69 1.90 -24.29
C VAL A 176 9.10 2.20 -23.80
N ALA A 177 9.24 2.68 -22.58
CA ALA A 177 10.55 2.95 -21.97
C ALA A 177 10.50 2.98 -20.44
N LEU A 178 11.64 2.66 -19.82
CA LEU A 178 11.98 2.98 -18.43
C LEU A 178 13.07 4.05 -18.45
N VAL A 179 12.82 5.14 -17.73
CA VAL A 179 13.73 6.29 -17.65
C VAL A 179 14.14 6.49 -16.20
N ASP A 180 15.44 6.67 -15.96
CA ASP A 180 15.98 6.88 -14.61
C ASP A 180 17.11 7.90 -14.65
N ALA A 181 17.34 8.58 -13.53
CA ALA A 181 18.51 9.45 -13.33
C ALA A 181 19.80 8.66 -13.10
N ALA A 182 19.68 7.41 -12.63
CA ALA A 182 20.83 6.54 -12.40
C ALA A 182 21.30 5.87 -13.71
N PRO A 183 22.63 5.66 -13.90
CA PRO A 183 23.17 5.03 -15.12
C PRO A 183 22.86 3.53 -15.21
N ARG A 184 22.29 2.95 -14.16
CA ARG A 184 21.97 1.51 -14.08
C ARG A 184 20.59 1.33 -13.46
N VAL A 185 19.92 0.22 -13.82
CA VAL A 185 18.67 -0.20 -13.21
C VAL A 185 18.87 -0.37 -11.70
N GLY A 186 18.06 0.36 -10.90
CA GLY A 186 18.20 0.42 -9.45
C GLY A 186 17.50 -0.73 -8.71
N GLY A 187 16.60 -1.47 -9.36
CA GLY A 187 15.88 -2.58 -8.74
C GLY A 187 16.60 -3.93 -8.85
N TYR A 188 16.05 -4.94 -8.17
CA TYR A 188 16.61 -6.28 -8.19
C TYR A 188 16.60 -6.93 -9.58
N GLY A 189 17.65 -7.65 -9.93
CA GLY A 189 17.80 -8.30 -11.22
C GLY A 189 16.64 -9.24 -11.60
N VAL A 190 16.00 -9.89 -10.64
CA VAL A 190 14.82 -10.73 -10.87
C VAL A 190 13.60 -9.91 -11.37
N HIS A 191 13.49 -8.64 -11.01
CA HIS A 191 12.45 -7.75 -11.53
C HIS A 191 12.86 -7.15 -12.87
N ALA A 192 14.12 -6.75 -13.02
CA ALA A 192 14.66 -6.24 -14.26
C ALA A 192 14.54 -7.26 -15.41
N ALA A 193 14.79 -8.53 -15.14
CA ALA A 193 14.65 -9.59 -16.15
C ALA A 193 13.21 -9.73 -16.70
N LYS A 194 12.18 -9.38 -15.91
CA LYS A 194 10.78 -9.45 -16.35
C LYS A 194 10.40 -8.33 -17.31
N VAL A 195 11.12 -7.23 -17.28
CA VAL A 195 10.91 -6.06 -18.15
C VAL A 195 12.02 -5.91 -19.19
N ALA A 196 12.85 -6.93 -19.38
CA ALA A 196 13.96 -6.92 -20.35
C ALA A 196 13.55 -6.51 -21.79
N PRO A 197 12.31 -6.79 -22.28
CA PRO A 197 11.88 -6.31 -23.58
C PRO A 197 11.68 -4.79 -23.67
N VAL A 198 11.59 -4.10 -22.54
CA VAL A 198 11.37 -2.65 -22.50
C VAL A 198 12.70 -1.92 -22.70
N SER A 199 12.69 -0.88 -23.54
CA SER A 199 13.85 0.00 -23.71
C SER A 199 14.17 0.71 -22.39
N TYR A 200 15.43 0.63 -21.95
CA TYR A 200 15.93 1.36 -20.80
C TYR A 200 16.73 2.58 -21.24
N THR A 201 16.41 3.72 -20.68
CA THR A 201 17.14 4.96 -20.92
C THR A 201 17.43 5.66 -19.60
N HIS A 202 18.63 6.17 -19.41
CA HIS A 202 18.96 7.01 -18.28
C HIS A 202 18.99 8.48 -18.69
N LEU A 203 18.52 9.36 -17.80
CA LEU A 203 18.62 10.80 -17.94
C LEU A 203 19.90 11.27 -17.25
N THR A 204 20.75 11.98 -17.98
CA THR A 204 21.74 12.86 -17.35
C THR A 204 21.03 14.16 -17.02
N LEU A 205 20.80 14.43 -15.73
CA LEU A 205 20.36 15.75 -15.31
C LEU A 205 21.45 16.75 -15.63
N PRO A 206 21.13 17.93 -16.21
CA PRO A 206 22.11 19.00 -16.32
C PRO A 206 22.55 19.39 -14.91
N THR A 207 23.86 19.37 -14.68
CA THR A 207 24.51 19.81 -13.44
C THR A 207 24.37 21.31 -13.28
#